data_faae30ad0bc0fe4ac49a97d82ecef563
#
_entry.id   faae30ad0bc0fe4ac49a97d82ecef563
#
_cell.length_a   1.000
_cell.length_b   1.000
_cell.length_c   1.000
_cell.angle_alpha   90.00
_cell.angle_beta   90.00
_cell.angle_gamma   90.00
#
_symmetry.space_group_name_H-M   'P 1'
#
loop_
_entity.id
_entity.type
_entity.pdbx_description
1 polymer ?
#
loop_
_entity_poly.entity_id
_entity_poly.type
_entity_poly.pdbx_seq_one_letter_code
_entity_poly.pdbx_strand_id
1 'polypeptide(L)'
;MAEALISRLGELAIKAETTKGTKALPAVDGTESQFRVYDLDWTLEPRMFERRTASKTLSRYAHLVGQQVGVISGKVELRQSAVTDGVGAEDDWYLLFKAAGLAVATGGSSNAVTFTTDQSAHKTLTALCWIGSDGASGAIRRGIRGAVARALKLDCKVGEPPILSFELVGAYDSGDSDLVEQSDALNTITHESAIPGVFNAISNVQLDDTNADLFLSSFSVDFGPQAVERQSAAATNGIAHYVVADRDVTIEIDPEVAQPSAAYWGGKLSAGTEVNLELTH
;
A
#
# COMPACT_ATOMS: atom_id res chain seq x y z
N MET A 1 2.95 31.27 15.66
CA MET A 1 2.88 31.20 14.18
C MET A 1 2.72 29.74 13.84
N ALA A 2 1.76 29.35 13.00
CA ALA A 2 1.67 27.98 12.52
C ALA A 2 2.84 27.76 11.56
N GLU A 3 3.72 26.80 11.85
CA GLU A 3 4.77 26.38 10.93
C GLU A 3 4.14 25.67 9.72
N ALA A 4 4.72 25.91 8.55
CA ALA A 4 4.27 25.21 7.35
C ALA A 4 4.66 23.73 7.43
N LEU A 5 3.72 22.84 7.15
CA LEU A 5 3.97 21.42 7.08
C LEU A 5 4.95 21.11 5.95
N ILE A 6 6.00 20.37 6.25
CA ILE A 6 6.99 19.94 5.26
C ILE A 6 6.55 18.56 4.73
N SER A 7 6.00 18.53 3.52
CA SER A 7 5.47 17.30 2.89
C SER A 7 6.52 16.21 2.63
N ARG A 8 7.81 16.52 2.75
CA ARG A 8 8.90 15.54 2.63
C ARG A 8 9.11 14.68 3.88
N LEU A 9 8.55 15.09 5.02
CA LEU A 9 8.65 14.36 6.28
C LEU A 9 7.33 13.63 6.49
N GLY A 10 7.26 12.43 5.95
CA GLY A 10 6.11 11.55 6.08
C GLY A 10 6.50 10.21 6.68
N GLU A 11 5.72 9.76 7.65
CA GLU A 11 5.85 8.45 8.27
C GLU A 11 4.53 7.71 8.19
N LEU A 12 4.61 6.40 8.01
CA LEU A 12 3.47 5.50 8.03
C LEU A 12 3.74 4.39 9.03
N ALA A 13 2.78 4.13 9.90
CA ALA A 13 2.78 2.93 10.74
C ALA A 13 1.55 2.09 10.39
N ILE A 14 1.75 0.81 10.17
CA ILE A 14 0.69 -0.13 9.80
C ILE A 14 0.71 -1.36 10.69
N LYS A 15 -0.47 -1.92 10.93
CA LYS A 15 -0.61 -3.19 11.64
C LYS A 15 -1.77 -3.99 11.09
N ALA A 16 -1.56 -5.30 10.96
CA ALA A 16 -2.62 -6.22 10.59
C ALA A 16 -3.67 -6.32 11.69
N GLU A 17 -4.94 -6.26 11.30
CA GLU A 17 -6.06 -6.45 12.21
C GLU A 17 -6.30 -7.95 12.42
N THR A 18 -6.41 -8.38 13.67
CA THR A 18 -6.74 -9.77 14.01
C THR A 18 -8.16 -10.12 13.55
N THR A 19 -9.08 -9.18 13.74
CA THR A 19 -10.46 -9.27 13.23
C THR A 19 -10.67 -8.12 12.27
N LYS A 20 -11.09 -8.40 11.04
CA LYS A 20 -11.29 -7.39 9.99
C LYS A 20 -12.19 -6.25 10.48
N GLY A 21 -11.69 -5.02 10.37
CA GLY A 21 -12.39 -3.80 10.81
C GLY A 21 -12.30 -3.51 12.31
N THR A 22 -11.61 -4.33 13.08
CA THR A 22 -11.34 -4.05 14.49
C THR A 22 -9.95 -3.42 14.61
N LYS A 23 -9.92 -2.18 15.07
CA LYS A 23 -8.70 -1.39 15.21
C LYS A 23 -7.61 -2.16 15.96
N ALA A 24 -6.42 -2.22 15.37
CA ALA A 24 -5.20 -2.75 15.95
C ALA A 24 -4.11 -1.69 15.81
N LEU A 25 -3.83 -0.94 16.88
CA LEU A 25 -2.86 0.15 16.80
C LEU A 25 -1.45 -0.39 16.55
N PRO A 26 -0.73 0.13 15.54
CA PRO A 26 0.68 -0.18 15.36
C PRO A 26 1.51 0.39 16.52
N ALA A 27 2.68 -0.17 16.75
CA ALA A 27 3.68 0.46 17.60
C ALA A 27 4.16 1.77 16.95
N VAL A 28 4.34 2.79 17.75
CA VAL A 28 4.75 4.14 17.28
C VAL A 28 6.05 4.56 17.99
N ASP A 29 7.01 3.67 18.02
CA ASP A 29 8.29 3.81 18.70
C ASP A 29 9.50 3.72 17.74
N GLY A 30 9.25 3.84 16.43
CA GLY A 30 10.28 3.73 15.40
C GLY A 30 10.70 2.29 15.10
N THR A 31 9.90 1.30 15.54
CA THR A 31 10.13 -0.13 15.27
C THR A 31 9.57 -0.56 13.91
N GLU A 32 9.60 -1.84 13.62
CA GLU A 32 9.32 -2.47 12.33
C GLU A 32 7.96 -2.16 11.69
N SER A 33 6.95 -1.80 12.50
CA SER A 33 5.63 -1.42 12.00
C SER A 33 5.55 0.02 11.48
N GLN A 34 6.62 0.81 11.59
CA GLN A 34 6.69 2.21 11.21
C GLN A 34 7.83 2.45 10.22
N PHE A 35 7.55 3.12 9.10
CA PHE A 35 8.52 3.37 8.04
C PHE A 35 8.31 4.73 7.36
N ARG A 36 9.37 5.23 6.71
CA ARG A 36 9.34 6.50 5.97
C ARG A 36 8.67 6.31 4.62
N VAL A 37 7.89 7.29 4.25
CA VAL A 37 7.13 7.29 3.00
C VAL A 37 7.45 8.57 2.23
N TYR A 38 7.71 8.41 0.93
CA TYR A 38 7.83 9.52 -0.02
C TYR A 38 6.46 9.90 -0.54
N ASP A 39 6.27 11.18 -0.83
CA ASP A 39 5.04 11.71 -1.41
C ASP A 39 3.79 11.28 -0.61
N LEU A 40 3.91 11.23 0.72
CA LEU A 40 2.81 10.85 1.59
C LEU A 40 1.68 11.88 1.50
N ASP A 41 0.50 11.41 1.16
CA ASP A 41 -0.72 12.22 1.11
C ASP A 41 -1.84 11.59 1.92
N TRP A 42 -2.66 12.45 2.48
CA TRP A 42 -3.87 12.09 3.20
C TRP A 42 -5.07 12.80 2.61
N THR A 43 -6.07 12.04 2.22
CA THR A 43 -7.33 12.57 1.74
C THR A 43 -8.50 12.03 2.56
N LEU A 44 -9.41 12.91 2.95
CA LEU A 44 -10.67 12.55 3.57
C LEU A 44 -11.80 12.68 2.54
N GLU A 45 -12.51 11.60 2.30
CA GLU A 45 -13.65 11.52 1.38
C GLU A 45 -14.97 11.40 2.18
N PRO A 46 -15.55 12.52 2.65
CA PRO A 46 -16.80 12.48 3.39
C PRO A 46 -17.98 12.29 2.44
N ARG A 47 -18.88 11.40 2.76
CA ARG A 47 -20.20 11.32 2.08
C ARG A 47 -21.15 12.35 2.65
N MET A 48 -21.53 13.32 1.84
CA MET A 48 -22.44 14.36 2.24
C MET A 48 -23.86 14.07 1.73
N PHE A 49 -24.85 14.22 2.61
CA PHE A 49 -26.27 14.10 2.26
C PHE A 49 -26.93 15.47 2.25
N GLU A 50 -27.48 15.85 1.10
CA GLU A 50 -28.27 17.06 0.96
C GLU A 50 -29.65 16.86 1.58
N ARG A 51 -30.04 17.76 2.48
CA ARG A 51 -31.35 17.72 3.12
C ARG A 51 -32.34 18.56 2.32
N ARG A 52 -33.26 17.88 1.63
CA ARG A 52 -34.34 18.51 0.88
C ARG A 52 -35.65 18.43 1.67
N THR A 53 -35.76 19.17 2.74
CA THR A 53 -37.00 19.24 3.53
C THR A 53 -37.74 20.53 3.23
N ALA A 54 -39.07 20.46 3.16
CA ALA A 54 -39.90 21.65 3.08
C ALA A 54 -39.72 22.47 4.36
N SER A 55 -39.34 23.73 4.23
CA SER A 55 -39.23 24.65 5.35
C SER A 55 -40.04 25.94 5.06
N LYS A 56 -40.35 26.68 6.09
CA LYS A 56 -40.99 28.01 5.94
C LYS A 56 -40.04 29.06 5.35
N THR A 57 -38.78 28.73 5.12
CA THR A 57 -37.76 29.61 4.59
C THR A 57 -37.22 29.04 3.27
N LEU A 58 -36.79 29.89 2.33
CA LEU A 58 -36.14 29.50 1.08
C LEU A 58 -34.69 29.09 1.29
N SER A 59 -34.20 29.13 2.54
CA SER A 59 -32.82 28.73 2.86
C SER A 59 -32.67 27.19 2.85
N ARG A 60 -31.60 26.71 2.28
CA ARG A 60 -31.23 25.29 2.33
C ARG A 60 -30.79 24.92 3.75
N TYR A 61 -31.14 23.70 4.16
CA TYR A 61 -30.60 23.16 5.41
C TYR A 61 -29.13 22.77 5.22
N ALA A 62 -28.37 22.77 6.31
CA ALA A 62 -27.00 22.29 6.32
C ALA A 62 -26.94 20.80 5.89
N HIS A 63 -25.92 20.45 5.13
CA HIS A 63 -25.64 19.08 4.75
C HIS A 63 -25.36 18.22 5.99
N LEU A 64 -25.75 16.95 5.92
CA LEU A 64 -25.34 15.96 6.92
C LEU A 64 -24.09 15.26 6.41
N VAL A 65 -23.06 15.23 7.24
CA VAL A 65 -21.87 14.39 7.00
C VAL A 65 -22.26 12.97 7.43
N GLY A 66 -22.17 12.04 6.49
CA GLY A 66 -22.41 10.62 6.72
C GLY A 66 -21.10 9.87 6.96
N GLN A 67 -20.92 8.79 6.22
CA GLN A 67 -19.72 7.99 6.27
C GLN A 67 -18.49 8.80 5.88
N GLN A 68 -17.37 8.55 6.57
CA GLN A 68 -16.09 9.18 6.30
C GLN A 68 -15.07 8.11 5.92
N VAL A 69 -14.48 8.28 4.76
CA VAL A 69 -13.47 7.39 4.20
C VAL A 69 -12.16 8.15 4.21
N GLY A 70 -11.13 7.55 4.80
CA GLY A 70 -9.77 8.06 4.73
C GLY A 70 -8.97 7.31 3.68
N VAL A 71 -8.16 8.05 2.94
CA VAL A 71 -7.23 7.52 1.95
C VAL A 71 -5.84 7.97 2.31
N ILE A 72 -4.91 7.03 2.36
CA ILE A 72 -3.47 7.27 2.57
C ILE A 72 -2.74 6.77 1.34
N SER A 73 -1.99 7.63 0.68
CA SER A 73 -1.16 7.25 -0.46
C SER A 73 0.28 7.67 -0.28
N GLY A 74 1.18 6.94 -0.91
CA GLY A 74 2.60 7.24 -0.83
C GLY A 74 3.45 6.21 -1.57
N LYS A 75 4.77 6.37 -1.43
CA LYS A 75 5.78 5.51 -2.02
C LYS A 75 6.78 5.08 -0.97
N VAL A 76 7.19 3.83 -1.01
CA VAL A 76 8.21 3.27 -0.13
C VAL A 76 9.29 2.58 -0.94
N GLU A 77 10.56 2.79 -0.57
CA GLU A 77 11.66 2.00 -1.12
C GLU A 77 11.61 0.60 -0.52
N LEU A 78 11.69 -0.42 -1.38
CA LEU A 78 11.83 -1.78 -0.91
C LEU A 78 13.25 -1.98 -0.38
N ARG A 79 13.33 -2.26 0.90
CA ARG A 79 14.57 -2.56 1.61
C ARG A 79 14.52 -3.98 2.11
N GLN A 80 15.68 -4.59 2.28
CA GLN A 80 15.73 -5.84 3.00
C GLN A 80 15.23 -5.58 4.42
N SER A 81 14.21 -6.32 4.85
CA SER A 81 13.77 -6.26 6.24
C SER A 81 14.95 -6.60 7.15
N ALA A 82 15.18 -5.79 8.18
CA ALA A 82 16.20 -6.08 9.19
C ALA A 82 15.87 -7.32 10.05
N VAL A 83 14.66 -7.84 9.88
CA VAL A 83 14.18 -9.02 10.59
C VAL A 83 14.67 -10.27 9.90
N THR A 84 15.75 -10.79 10.41
CA THR A 84 16.21 -12.14 10.11
C THR A 84 15.24 -13.15 10.73
N ASP A 85 14.76 -14.07 9.88
CA ASP A 85 13.99 -15.26 10.26
C ASP A 85 12.53 -15.07 10.72
N GLY A 86 11.66 -14.75 9.78
CA GLY A 86 10.27 -15.23 9.82
C GLY A 86 9.33 -14.67 10.88
N VAL A 87 9.80 -13.90 11.86
CA VAL A 87 8.98 -13.43 12.99
C VAL A 87 8.44 -12.00 12.77
N GLY A 88 9.05 -11.21 11.91
CA GLY A 88 8.71 -9.79 11.71
C GLY A 88 8.02 -9.42 10.41
N ALA A 89 7.89 -10.34 9.45
CA ALA A 89 7.27 -10.04 8.16
C ALA A 89 5.76 -9.71 8.25
N GLU A 90 5.17 -9.81 9.43
CA GLU A 90 3.80 -9.34 9.68
C GLU A 90 3.74 -7.84 10.04
N ASP A 91 4.89 -7.22 10.33
CA ASP A 91 4.96 -5.86 10.89
C ASP A 91 5.72 -4.87 9.99
N ASP A 92 6.07 -5.25 8.74
CA ASP A 92 6.82 -4.44 7.80
C ASP A 92 5.98 -4.09 6.56
N TRP A 93 6.58 -3.40 5.58
CA TRP A 93 5.99 -3.06 4.28
C TRP A 93 5.34 -4.25 3.55
N TYR A 94 5.69 -5.50 3.88
CA TYR A 94 4.99 -6.72 3.43
C TYR A 94 3.49 -6.71 3.73
N LEU A 95 3.05 -6.00 4.76
CA LEU A 95 1.63 -5.83 5.07
C LEU A 95 0.87 -5.11 3.94
N LEU A 96 1.54 -4.26 3.16
CA LEU A 96 0.94 -3.62 1.99
C LEU A 96 0.50 -4.66 0.94
N PHE A 97 1.29 -5.72 0.74
CA PHE A 97 0.91 -6.82 -0.14
C PHE A 97 -0.26 -7.64 0.42
N LYS A 98 -0.26 -7.90 1.73
CA LYS A 98 -1.40 -8.57 2.39
C LYS A 98 -2.68 -7.73 2.30
N ALA A 99 -2.56 -6.40 2.39
CA ALA A 99 -3.69 -5.49 2.19
C ALA A 99 -4.20 -5.46 0.74
N ALA A 100 -3.34 -5.77 -0.23
CA ALA A 100 -3.73 -5.94 -1.64
C ALA A 100 -4.32 -7.34 -1.93
N GLY A 101 -4.52 -8.16 -0.92
CA GLY A 101 -5.09 -9.51 -1.05
C GLY A 101 -4.07 -10.54 -1.55
N LEU A 102 -2.77 -10.32 -1.32
CA LEU A 102 -1.72 -11.27 -1.62
C LEU A 102 -1.35 -12.07 -0.37
N ALA A 103 -0.89 -13.30 -0.55
CA ALA A 103 -0.26 -14.07 0.52
C ALA A 103 1.23 -13.76 0.55
N VAL A 104 1.77 -13.58 1.74
CA VAL A 104 3.21 -13.45 1.96
C VAL A 104 3.67 -14.65 2.77
N ALA A 105 4.46 -15.49 2.14
CA ALA A 105 5.13 -16.59 2.82
C ALA A 105 6.48 -16.07 3.35
N THR A 106 6.68 -16.25 4.65
CA THR A 106 7.90 -15.88 5.33
C THR A 106 8.54 -17.15 5.89
N GLY A 107 9.80 -17.34 5.64
CA GLY A 107 10.55 -18.49 6.14
C GLY A 107 11.59 -19.01 5.17
N GLY A 108 12.72 -19.45 5.69
CA GLY A 108 13.84 -19.89 4.89
C GLY A 108 14.71 -18.75 4.35
N SER A 109 15.39 -18.98 3.26
CA SER A 109 16.32 -18.01 2.65
C SER A 109 15.66 -16.96 1.76
N SER A 110 14.35 -17.02 1.56
CA SER A 110 13.62 -16.09 0.69
C SER A 110 12.18 -15.89 1.16
N ASN A 111 11.70 -14.66 1.03
CA ASN A 111 10.31 -14.32 1.23
C ASN A 111 9.60 -14.32 -0.13
N ALA A 112 8.42 -14.92 -0.19
CA ALA A 112 7.65 -15.01 -1.43
C ALA A 112 6.32 -14.29 -1.27
N VAL A 113 5.99 -13.45 -2.25
CA VAL A 113 4.65 -12.85 -2.41
C VAL A 113 3.91 -13.65 -3.48
N THR A 114 2.78 -14.22 -3.13
CA THR A 114 2.00 -15.08 -4.02
C THR A 114 0.55 -14.63 -4.12
N PHE A 115 -0.06 -14.88 -5.27
CA PHE A 115 -1.49 -14.68 -5.43
C PHE A 115 -2.25 -15.76 -4.67
N THR A 116 -3.30 -15.36 -3.96
CA THR A 116 -4.16 -16.28 -3.25
C THR A 116 -5.63 -15.92 -3.42
N THR A 117 -6.47 -16.90 -3.52
CA THR A 117 -7.94 -16.78 -3.46
C THR A 117 -8.45 -16.98 -2.04
N ASP A 118 -7.60 -17.41 -1.12
CA ASP A 118 -7.96 -17.60 0.28
C ASP A 118 -8.15 -16.25 0.98
N GLN A 119 -9.40 -15.89 1.20
CA GLN A 119 -9.75 -14.63 1.89
C GLN A 119 -9.28 -14.58 3.35
N SER A 120 -8.89 -15.69 3.95
CA SER A 120 -8.32 -15.71 5.31
C SER A 120 -6.91 -15.12 5.33
N ALA A 121 -6.18 -15.24 4.22
CA ALA A 121 -4.86 -14.65 4.05
C ALA A 121 -4.91 -13.13 3.80
N HIS A 122 -6.05 -12.61 3.31
CA HIS A 122 -6.25 -11.20 3.10
C HIS A 122 -6.40 -10.49 4.44
N LYS A 123 -5.52 -9.54 4.74
CA LYS A 123 -5.56 -8.78 5.98
C LYS A 123 -6.13 -7.40 5.73
N THR A 124 -6.93 -6.92 6.69
CA THR A 124 -7.21 -5.49 6.81
C THR A 124 -6.20 -4.88 7.76
N LEU A 125 -5.90 -3.62 7.54
CA LEU A 125 -4.90 -2.88 8.30
C LEU A 125 -5.53 -1.75 9.09
N THR A 126 -4.94 -1.46 10.25
CA THR A 126 -5.01 -0.14 10.87
C THR A 126 -3.74 0.59 10.47
N ALA A 127 -3.89 1.77 9.86
CA ALA A 127 -2.80 2.59 9.40
C ALA A 127 -2.85 3.96 10.05
N LEU A 128 -1.70 4.43 10.54
CA LEU A 128 -1.48 5.77 11.06
C LEU A 128 -0.46 6.48 10.19
N CYS A 129 -0.72 7.71 9.81
CA CYS A 129 0.23 8.50 9.04
C CYS A 129 0.55 9.82 9.76
N TRP A 130 1.80 10.25 9.65
CA TRP A 130 2.30 11.53 10.14
C TRP A 130 2.78 12.36 8.98
N ILE A 131 2.30 13.59 8.93
CA ILE A 131 2.70 14.57 7.92
C ILE A 131 3.11 15.83 8.67
N GLY A 132 4.34 16.32 8.46
CA GLY A 132 4.71 17.59 9.06
C GLY A 132 6.19 17.79 9.37
N SER A 133 6.48 18.62 10.37
CA SER A 133 7.81 19.03 10.73
C SER A 133 8.44 18.09 11.78
N ASP A 134 9.76 18.14 11.88
CA ASP A 134 10.60 17.41 12.84
C ASP A 134 10.54 17.91 14.29
N GLY A 135 9.71 18.92 14.57
CA GLY A 135 9.55 19.46 15.93
C GLY A 135 8.75 18.52 16.84
N ALA A 136 8.95 18.67 18.15
CA ALA A 136 8.39 17.81 19.21
C ALA A 136 6.84 17.72 19.24
N SER A 137 6.13 18.46 18.41
CA SER A 137 4.68 18.39 18.22
C SER A 137 4.28 18.98 16.87
N GLY A 138 5.19 18.96 15.89
CA GLY A 138 5.01 19.64 14.60
C GLY A 138 4.32 18.79 13.54
N ALA A 139 4.24 17.48 13.72
CA ALA A 139 3.54 16.60 12.79
C ALA A 139 2.06 16.46 13.13
N ILE A 140 1.27 16.22 12.11
CA ILE A 140 -0.14 15.85 12.24
C ILE A 140 -0.27 14.37 12.02
N ARG A 141 -0.76 13.65 13.04
CA ARG A 141 -1.09 12.23 12.97
C ARG A 141 -2.56 12.06 12.60
N ARG A 142 -2.83 11.14 11.70
CA ARG A 142 -4.18 10.69 11.32
C ARG A 142 -4.18 9.20 11.08
N GLY A 143 -5.34 8.56 11.21
CA GLY A 143 -5.43 7.12 11.06
C GLY A 143 -6.70 6.62 10.39
N ILE A 144 -6.62 5.41 9.85
CA ILE A 144 -7.74 4.67 9.28
C ILE A 144 -7.72 3.24 9.81
N ARG A 145 -8.90 2.62 9.88
CA ARG A 145 -9.07 1.21 10.25
C ARG A 145 -9.79 0.43 9.16
N GLY A 146 -9.69 -0.90 9.23
CA GLY A 146 -10.32 -1.77 8.24
C GLY A 146 -9.82 -1.50 6.83
N ALA A 147 -8.58 -1.00 6.70
CA ALA A 147 -8.02 -0.55 5.45
C ALA A 147 -7.51 -1.70 4.59
N VAL A 148 -7.65 -1.56 3.27
CA VAL A 148 -7.02 -2.39 2.26
C VAL A 148 -6.36 -1.53 1.21
N ALA A 149 -5.50 -2.10 0.38
CA ALA A 149 -4.95 -1.39 -0.77
C ALA A 149 -6.02 -1.20 -1.85
N ARG A 150 -6.14 0.03 -2.34
CA ARG A 150 -6.93 0.42 -3.52
C ARG A 150 -6.05 0.48 -4.76
N ALA A 151 -4.76 0.78 -4.59
CA ALA A 151 -3.74 0.65 -5.61
C ALA A 151 -2.44 0.13 -4.97
N LEU A 152 -1.72 -0.70 -5.69
CA LEU A 152 -0.40 -1.18 -5.30
C LEU A 152 0.40 -1.45 -6.58
N LYS A 153 1.52 -0.73 -6.74
CA LYS A 153 2.39 -0.86 -7.90
C LYS A 153 3.84 -0.95 -7.48
N LEU A 154 4.55 -1.92 -8.01
CA LEU A 154 6.00 -2.08 -7.87
C LEU A 154 6.68 -1.60 -9.14
N ASP A 155 7.59 -0.64 -9.01
CA ASP A 155 8.42 -0.14 -10.09
C ASP A 155 9.90 -0.46 -9.80
N CYS A 156 10.55 -1.12 -10.76
CA CYS A 156 11.96 -1.49 -10.70
C CYS A 156 12.68 -0.97 -11.94
N LYS A 157 13.76 -0.24 -11.72
CA LYS A 157 14.60 0.30 -12.80
C LYS A 157 16.07 0.07 -12.49
N VAL A 158 16.83 -0.33 -13.49
CA VAL A 158 18.27 -0.61 -13.34
C VAL A 158 19.00 0.62 -12.80
N GLY A 159 19.78 0.43 -11.75
CA GLY A 159 20.53 1.49 -11.08
C GLY A 159 19.75 2.29 -10.06
N GLU A 160 18.46 2.01 -9.85
CA GLU A 160 17.61 2.67 -8.89
C GLU A 160 17.08 1.67 -7.85
N PRO A 161 16.73 2.09 -6.62
CA PRO A 161 16.07 1.22 -5.67
C PRO A 161 14.65 0.88 -6.18
N PRO A 162 14.16 -0.34 -5.95
CA PRO A 162 12.77 -0.68 -6.23
C PRO A 162 11.80 0.17 -5.38
N ILE A 163 10.77 0.70 -6.01
CA ILE A 163 9.78 1.55 -5.36
C ILE A 163 8.41 0.88 -5.38
N LEU A 164 7.80 0.79 -4.21
CA LEU A 164 6.42 0.34 -4.05
C LEU A 164 5.53 1.57 -3.84
N SER A 165 4.67 1.86 -4.80
CA SER A 165 3.63 2.88 -4.71
C SER A 165 2.36 2.24 -4.19
N PHE A 166 1.72 2.87 -3.20
CA PHE A 166 0.51 2.32 -2.59
C PHE A 166 -0.56 3.39 -2.38
N GLU A 167 -1.81 2.95 -2.33
CA GLU A 167 -2.95 3.72 -1.89
C GLU A 167 -3.83 2.84 -1.01
N LEU A 168 -3.95 3.20 0.28
CA LEU A 168 -4.78 2.52 1.26
C LEU A 168 -6.09 3.25 1.43
N VAL A 169 -7.20 2.53 1.42
CA VAL A 169 -8.53 3.07 1.70
C VAL A 169 -9.12 2.38 2.92
N GLY A 170 -9.65 3.16 3.86
CA GLY A 170 -10.19 2.64 5.11
C GLY A 170 -11.24 3.54 5.74
N ALA A 171 -11.86 3.05 6.81
CA ALA A 171 -12.82 3.81 7.58
C ALA A 171 -12.10 4.84 8.46
N TYR A 172 -12.47 6.11 8.34
CA TYR A 172 -12.04 7.17 9.25
C TYR A 172 -13.14 7.40 10.28
N ASP A 173 -12.78 7.35 11.55
CA ASP A 173 -13.70 7.57 12.65
C ASP A 173 -13.29 8.82 13.44
N SER A 174 -13.99 9.92 13.19
CA SER A 174 -13.71 11.20 13.84
C SER A 174 -14.02 11.20 15.36
N GLY A 175 -14.72 10.19 15.85
CA GLY A 175 -14.98 9.97 17.29
C GLY A 175 -13.94 9.12 17.99
N ASP A 176 -13.02 8.48 17.25
CA ASP A 176 -11.96 7.64 17.81
C ASP A 176 -10.70 8.49 18.09
N SER A 177 -10.36 8.62 19.38
CA SER A 177 -9.21 9.44 19.81
C SER A 177 -7.86 8.98 19.24
N ASP A 178 -7.74 7.73 18.79
CA ASP A 178 -6.49 7.22 18.25
C ASP A 178 -6.35 7.43 16.73
N LEU A 179 -7.47 7.60 16.03
CA LEU A 179 -7.54 7.77 14.58
C LEU A 179 -7.76 9.23 14.16
N VAL A 180 -8.39 10.02 15.01
CA VAL A 180 -8.65 11.43 14.73
C VAL A 180 -7.36 12.22 14.61
N GLU A 181 -7.43 13.33 13.89
CA GLU A 181 -6.31 14.26 13.74
C GLU A 181 -5.75 14.71 15.09
N GLN A 182 -4.47 14.51 15.30
CA GLN A 182 -3.74 14.89 16.51
C GLN A 182 -2.41 15.53 16.15
N SER A 183 -1.97 16.46 17.00
CA SER A 183 -0.59 16.94 16.97
C SER A 183 0.30 15.89 17.63
N ASP A 184 1.36 15.48 16.96
CA ASP A 184 2.28 14.44 17.42
C ASP A 184 3.72 14.75 16.97
N ALA A 185 4.68 13.99 17.46
CA ALA A 185 6.08 14.08 17.02
C ALA A 185 6.38 12.98 15.99
N LEU A 186 7.26 13.29 15.06
CA LEU A 186 7.88 12.27 14.22
C LEU A 186 8.82 11.41 15.06
N ASN A 187 8.84 10.12 14.79
CA ASN A 187 9.70 9.16 15.49
C ASN A 187 11.03 8.97 14.77
N THR A 188 12.05 8.57 15.51
CA THR A 188 13.31 8.16 14.91
C THR A 188 13.20 6.70 14.45
N ILE A 189 13.08 6.50 13.15
CA ILE A 189 13.02 5.17 12.55
C ILE A 189 14.45 4.63 12.43
N THR A 190 14.76 3.58 13.16
CA THR A 190 16.12 3.02 13.28
C THR A 190 16.35 1.79 12.41
N HIS A 191 15.32 1.01 12.13
CA HIS A 191 15.42 -0.23 11.34
C HIS A 191 15.64 0.03 9.84
N GLU A 192 15.33 1.23 9.35
CA GLU A 192 15.57 1.63 7.97
C GLU A 192 17.01 2.14 7.71
N SER A 193 17.94 1.87 8.61
CA SER A 193 19.34 2.25 8.43
C SER A 193 20.06 1.46 7.31
N ALA A 194 19.50 0.32 6.91
CA ALA A 194 20.02 -0.44 5.79
C ALA A 194 19.86 0.35 4.48
N ILE A 195 20.95 0.44 3.72
CA ILE A 195 20.91 1.04 2.38
C ILE A 195 20.02 0.15 1.50
N PRO A 196 19.03 0.71 0.80
CA PRO A 196 18.20 -0.08 -0.11
C PRO A 196 19.09 -0.72 -1.17
N GLY A 197 18.79 -1.96 -1.51
CA GLY A 197 19.46 -2.64 -2.62
C GLY A 197 19.14 -1.92 -3.93
N VAL A 198 20.15 -1.76 -4.76
CA VAL A 198 19.97 -1.22 -6.12
C VAL A 198 19.60 -2.38 -7.03
N PHE A 199 18.57 -2.20 -7.85
CA PHE A 199 18.17 -3.19 -8.84
C PHE A 199 19.25 -3.30 -9.94
N ASN A 200 20.27 -4.15 -9.73
CA ASN A 200 21.47 -4.23 -10.57
C ASN A 200 21.64 -5.57 -11.29
N ALA A 201 21.01 -6.61 -10.81
CA ALA A 201 21.32 -7.94 -11.27
C ALA A 201 20.06 -8.80 -11.29
N ILE A 202 19.34 -8.74 -12.39
CA ILE A 202 18.50 -9.87 -12.74
C ILE A 202 19.46 -10.94 -13.25
N SER A 203 19.67 -11.98 -12.46
CA SER A 203 20.59 -13.05 -12.82
C SER A 203 20.02 -13.93 -13.93
N ASN A 204 18.71 -13.90 -14.14
CA ASN A 204 18.06 -14.72 -15.13
C ASN A 204 16.69 -14.14 -15.54
N VAL A 205 16.49 -13.93 -16.82
CA VAL A 205 15.17 -13.66 -17.41
C VAL A 205 14.79 -14.88 -18.21
N GLN A 206 13.81 -15.62 -17.76
CA GLN A 206 13.30 -16.79 -18.46
C GLN A 206 11.94 -16.52 -19.08
N LEU A 207 11.76 -16.96 -20.28
CA LEU A 207 10.51 -16.97 -21.00
C LEU A 207 10.16 -18.41 -21.37
N ASP A 208 9.03 -18.95 -20.85
CA ASP A 208 8.67 -20.36 -21.01
C ASP A 208 9.82 -21.32 -20.63
N ASP A 209 10.39 -21.16 -19.44
CA ASP A 209 11.50 -21.98 -18.92
C ASP A 209 12.76 -21.98 -19.80
N THR A 210 12.86 -21.06 -20.74
CA THR A 210 14.01 -20.89 -21.61
C THR A 210 14.75 -19.61 -21.24
N ASN A 211 16.05 -19.71 -20.99
CA ASN A 211 16.88 -18.53 -20.80
C ASN A 211 16.75 -17.63 -22.05
N ALA A 212 16.10 -16.52 -21.89
CA ALA A 212 16.08 -15.49 -22.89
C ALA A 212 17.22 -14.52 -22.53
N ASP A 213 18.19 -14.35 -23.44
CA ASP A 213 19.20 -13.29 -23.32
C ASP A 213 18.52 -11.93 -23.54
N LEU A 214 17.65 -11.56 -22.59
CA LEU A 214 16.92 -10.30 -22.59
C LEU A 214 17.59 -9.35 -21.63
N PHE A 215 18.01 -8.21 -22.14
CA PHE A 215 18.41 -7.09 -21.31
C PHE A 215 17.15 -6.29 -20.97
N LEU A 216 16.82 -6.22 -19.66
CA LEU A 216 15.71 -5.41 -19.16
C LEU A 216 16.27 -4.13 -18.58
N SER A 217 15.77 -2.96 -19.02
CA SER A 217 16.08 -1.67 -18.42
C SER A 217 15.14 -1.37 -17.24
N SER A 218 13.90 -1.82 -17.32
CA SER A 218 12.91 -1.65 -16.27
C SER A 218 11.81 -2.71 -16.34
N PHE A 219 11.19 -2.96 -15.21
CA PHE A 219 9.89 -3.65 -15.16
C PHE A 219 8.99 -3.03 -14.10
N SER A 220 7.70 -3.13 -14.30
CA SER A 220 6.72 -2.75 -13.29
C SER A 220 5.60 -3.77 -13.17
N VAL A 221 5.06 -3.90 -11.97
CA VAL A 221 3.91 -4.76 -11.66
C VAL A 221 2.86 -3.90 -10.99
N ASP A 222 1.74 -3.71 -11.64
CA ASP A 222 0.54 -3.15 -11.04
C ASP A 222 -0.35 -4.31 -10.59
N PHE A 223 -0.59 -4.41 -9.30
CA PHE A 223 -1.41 -5.48 -8.72
C PHE A 223 -2.91 -5.25 -8.87
N GLY A 224 -3.33 -4.06 -9.23
CA GLY A 224 -4.72 -3.68 -9.55
C GLY A 224 -5.77 -4.13 -8.53
N PRO A 225 -5.57 -4.01 -7.20
CA PRO A 225 -6.53 -4.49 -6.23
C PRO A 225 -7.82 -3.67 -6.28
N GLN A 226 -8.97 -4.36 -6.33
CA GLN A 226 -10.27 -3.72 -6.31
C GLN A 226 -10.85 -3.74 -4.89
N ALA A 227 -10.77 -2.60 -4.20
CA ALA A 227 -11.27 -2.42 -2.86
C ALA A 227 -12.79 -2.22 -2.85
N VAL A 228 -13.52 -3.03 -2.10
CA VAL A 228 -14.98 -2.93 -1.92
C VAL A 228 -15.31 -2.71 -0.46
N GLU A 229 -16.18 -1.72 -0.23
CA GLU A 229 -16.65 -1.37 1.11
C GLU A 229 -17.67 -2.38 1.64
N ARG A 230 -17.49 -2.79 2.90
CA ARG A 230 -18.46 -3.54 3.68
C ARG A 230 -19.15 -2.62 4.67
N GLN A 231 -20.42 -2.36 4.44
CA GLN A 231 -21.24 -1.52 5.32
C GLN A 231 -21.80 -2.33 6.49
N SER A 232 -21.92 -1.68 7.65
CA SER A 232 -22.59 -2.22 8.83
C SER A 232 -23.22 -1.13 9.66
N ALA A 233 -24.47 -1.28 9.98
CA ALA A 233 -25.19 -0.38 10.89
C ALA A 233 -24.64 -0.44 12.33
N ALA A 234 -23.90 -1.49 12.69
CA ALA A 234 -23.24 -1.62 13.98
C ALA A 234 -21.88 -0.88 14.06
N ALA A 235 -21.34 -0.44 12.93
CA ALA A 235 -20.08 0.32 12.90
C ALA A 235 -20.34 1.80 13.14
N THR A 236 -19.46 2.46 13.91
CA THR A 236 -19.63 3.86 14.37
C THR A 236 -19.84 4.83 13.21
N ASN A 237 -19.11 4.66 12.09
CA ASN A 237 -19.28 5.49 10.89
C ASN A 237 -20.06 4.78 9.75
N GLY A 238 -20.70 3.64 10.02
CA GLY A 238 -21.45 2.86 9.03
C GLY A 238 -20.59 1.96 8.14
N ILE A 239 -19.25 2.03 8.24
CA ILE A 239 -18.31 1.20 7.49
C ILE A 239 -17.68 0.19 8.45
N ALA A 240 -17.89 -1.10 8.19
CA ALA A 240 -17.25 -2.16 8.97
C ALA A 240 -15.76 -2.27 8.61
N HIS A 241 -15.46 -2.51 7.36
CA HIS A 241 -14.12 -2.63 6.80
C HIS A 241 -14.18 -2.64 5.27
N TYR A 242 -13.03 -2.60 4.62
CA TYR A 242 -12.87 -2.86 3.20
C TYR A 242 -12.39 -4.30 2.96
N VAL A 243 -12.67 -4.82 1.77
CA VAL A 243 -12.15 -6.11 1.29
C VAL A 243 -11.65 -5.96 -0.13
N VAL A 244 -10.65 -6.71 -0.49
CA VAL A 244 -10.24 -6.86 -1.88
C VAL A 244 -11.15 -7.89 -2.52
N ALA A 245 -11.98 -7.48 -3.47
CA ALA A 245 -12.94 -8.35 -4.14
C ALA A 245 -12.36 -9.00 -5.40
N ASP A 246 -11.51 -8.27 -6.10
CA ASP A 246 -10.90 -8.72 -7.36
C ASP A 246 -9.53 -8.03 -7.56
N ARG A 247 -8.79 -8.49 -8.54
CA ARG A 247 -7.49 -7.93 -8.94
C ARG A 247 -7.33 -8.02 -10.44
N ASP A 248 -6.79 -6.97 -11.03
CA ASP A 248 -6.43 -6.93 -12.45
C ASP A 248 -4.92 -6.62 -12.54
N VAL A 249 -4.13 -7.67 -12.62
CA VAL A 249 -2.66 -7.55 -12.55
C VAL A 249 -2.11 -7.26 -13.91
N THR A 250 -1.37 -6.16 -14.02
CA THR A 250 -0.66 -5.78 -15.24
C THR A 250 0.84 -5.76 -15.00
N ILE A 251 1.59 -6.41 -15.87
CA ILE A 251 3.05 -6.42 -15.85
C ILE A 251 3.54 -5.70 -17.11
N GLU A 252 4.38 -4.69 -16.89
CA GLU A 252 5.06 -3.98 -17.98
C GLU A 252 6.55 -4.27 -17.91
N ILE A 253 7.14 -4.61 -19.02
CA ILE A 253 8.59 -4.85 -19.17
C ILE A 253 9.12 -4.02 -20.33
N ASP A 254 10.36 -3.54 -20.20
CA ASP A 254 11.08 -2.84 -21.28
C ASP A 254 12.30 -3.66 -21.70
N PRO A 255 12.13 -4.67 -22.60
CA PRO A 255 13.21 -5.52 -23.03
C PRO A 255 13.98 -4.90 -24.18
N GLU A 256 15.32 -4.95 -24.12
CA GLU A 256 16.14 -4.76 -25.31
C GLU A 256 16.15 -6.06 -26.12
N VAL A 257 15.57 -6.02 -27.32
CA VAL A 257 15.39 -7.21 -28.15
C VAL A 257 16.62 -7.41 -29.04
N ALA A 258 17.40 -8.45 -28.80
CA ALA A 258 18.40 -8.91 -29.75
C ALA A 258 17.76 -9.67 -30.93
N GLN A 259 18.37 -9.60 -32.10
CA GLN A 259 17.81 -9.98 -33.40
C GLN A 259 17.06 -11.33 -33.54
N PRO A 260 17.39 -12.45 -32.88
CA PRO A 260 16.60 -13.67 -33.00
C PRO A 260 15.28 -13.67 -32.26
N SER A 261 15.15 -12.87 -31.22
CA SER A 261 13.99 -12.85 -30.31
C SER A 261 12.79 -12.08 -30.85
N ALA A 262 12.97 -11.20 -31.83
CA ALA A 262 11.86 -10.43 -32.41
C ALA A 262 10.80 -11.33 -33.08
N ALA A 263 11.22 -12.41 -33.74
CA ALA A 263 10.31 -13.40 -34.33
C ALA A 263 9.58 -14.25 -33.27
N TYR A 264 10.22 -14.45 -32.11
CA TYR A 264 9.63 -15.20 -31.01
C TYR A 264 8.48 -14.45 -30.37
N TRP A 265 8.66 -13.17 -30.02
CA TRP A 265 7.61 -12.35 -29.44
C TRP A 265 6.41 -12.15 -30.38
N GLY A 266 6.67 -11.83 -31.64
CA GLY A 266 5.63 -11.66 -32.64
C GLY A 266 4.84 -12.95 -32.90
N GLY A 267 5.51 -14.10 -32.92
CA GLY A 267 4.88 -15.40 -33.09
C GLY A 267 3.99 -15.79 -31.89
N LYS A 268 4.45 -15.57 -30.68
CA LYS A 268 3.67 -15.85 -29.45
C LYS A 268 2.46 -14.93 -29.30
N LEU A 269 2.64 -13.64 -29.51
CA LEU A 269 1.56 -12.65 -29.52
C LEU A 269 0.47 -12.96 -30.54
N SER A 270 0.87 -13.33 -31.78
CA SER A 270 -0.06 -13.65 -32.83
C SER A 270 -0.81 -14.99 -32.59
N ALA A 271 -0.19 -15.90 -31.87
CA ALA A 271 -0.78 -17.19 -31.51
C ALA A 271 -1.70 -17.11 -30.26
N GLY A 272 -1.68 -15.99 -29.53
CA GLY A 272 -2.41 -15.86 -28.25
C GLY A 272 -1.94 -16.86 -27.19
N THR A 273 -0.66 -17.26 -27.24
CA THR A 273 -0.09 -18.26 -26.33
C THR A 273 0.25 -17.58 -24.99
N GLU A 274 -0.16 -18.20 -23.89
CA GLU A 274 0.31 -17.80 -22.56
C GLU A 274 1.81 -17.97 -22.46
N VAL A 275 2.47 -17.00 -21.84
CA VAL A 275 3.93 -16.98 -21.67
C VAL A 275 4.22 -16.86 -20.19
N ASN A 276 5.05 -17.79 -19.68
CA ASN A 276 5.57 -17.69 -18.33
C ASN A 276 6.79 -16.77 -18.32
N LEU A 277 6.78 -15.73 -17.51
CA LEU A 277 7.90 -14.81 -17.28
C LEU A 277 8.45 -15.06 -15.89
N GLU A 278 9.71 -15.44 -15.82
CA GLU A 278 10.45 -15.60 -14.56
C GLU A 278 11.62 -14.61 -14.52
N LEU A 279 11.68 -13.84 -13.46
CA LEU A 279 12.75 -12.90 -13.15
C LEU A 279 13.41 -13.35 -11.85
N THR A 280 14.68 -13.69 -11.88
CA THR A 280 15.45 -14.06 -10.69
C THR A 280 16.49 -12.97 -10.40
N HIS A 281 16.44 -12.44 -9.20
CA HIS A 281 17.37 -11.41 -8.70
C HIS A 281 18.45 -12.03 -7.83
#